data_1c94b8f2baa8a2294496b0e3e3d54170
#
_entry.id   1c94b8f2baa8a2294496b0e3e3d54170
#
_cell.length_a   1.000
_cell.length_b   1.000
_cell.length_c   1.000
_cell.angle_alpha   90.00
_cell.angle_beta   90.00
_cell.angle_gamma   90.00
#
_symmetry.space_group_name_H-M   'P 1'
#
loop_
_entity.id
_entity.type
_entity.pdbx_description
1 polymer ?
#
loop_
_entity_poly.entity_id
_entity_poly.type
_entity_poly.pdbx_seq_one_letter_code
_entity_poly.pdbx_strand_id
1 'polypeptide(L)'
;MKNPTGGDISVMLNSIVAAQNSDTFLYRGWEVKSHGNPYTHAILRGYVDKFGNNMPNYHYEDIRNLYEQYQKRNLSNMGVIIDTNHSNSGKQYEEQIRISKDVMHSCHISPDLHKFVKGLMIESYLEDGSQKVEEHCYGKSITDPCL
;
A
#
# COMPACT_ATOMS: atom_id res chain seq x y z
N MET A 1 -5.53 0.77 3.79
CA MET A 1 -5.27 2.19 3.43
C MET A 1 -3.96 2.27 2.66
N LYS A 2 -3.98 2.75 1.41
CA LYS A 2 -2.73 3.06 0.67
C LYS A 2 -2.21 4.43 1.10
N ASN A 3 -0.89 4.61 1.13
CA ASN A 3 -0.33 5.95 1.34
C ASN A 3 -0.72 6.88 0.18
N PRO A 4 -0.89 8.20 0.44
CA PRO A 4 -1.21 9.16 -0.62
C PRO A 4 -0.07 9.25 -1.65
N THR A 5 -0.42 9.68 -2.86
CA THR A 5 0.54 9.79 -3.97
C THR A 5 1.73 10.71 -3.63
N GLY A 6 1.51 11.75 -2.82
CA GLY A 6 2.59 12.64 -2.34
C GLY A 6 3.45 12.07 -1.21
N GLY A 7 3.22 10.83 -0.76
CA GLY A 7 4.10 10.09 0.16
C GLY A 7 3.94 10.39 1.65
N ASP A 8 2.99 11.21 2.07
CA ASP A 8 2.83 11.53 3.49
C ASP A 8 2.24 10.33 4.27
N ILE A 9 3.13 9.60 4.93
CA ILE A 9 2.80 8.44 5.78
C ILE A 9 1.92 8.86 6.97
N SER A 10 2.06 10.08 7.49
CA SER A 10 1.27 10.53 8.63
C SER A 10 -0.22 10.66 8.29
N VAL A 11 -0.54 11.09 7.08
CA VAL A 11 -1.92 11.15 6.57
C VAL A 11 -2.55 9.76 6.50
N MET A 12 -1.81 8.77 6.00
CA MET A 12 -2.27 7.38 5.97
C MET A 12 -2.50 6.83 7.38
N LEU A 13 -1.55 7.05 8.30
CA LEU A 13 -1.64 6.57 9.67
C LEU A 13 -2.80 7.21 10.44
N ASN A 14 -3.02 8.51 10.26
CA ASN A 14 -4.16 9.20 10.86
C ASN A 14 -5.50 8.65 10.31
N SER A 15 -5.54 8.31 9.03
CA SER A 15 -6.71 7.67 8.42
C SER A 15 -6.95 6.26 8.97
N ILE A 16 -5.88 5.50 9.27
CA ILE A 16 -5.99 4.20 9.95
C ILE A 16 -6.52 4.36 11.36
N VAL A 17 -5.99 5.32 12.13
CA VAL A 17 -6.49 5.64 13.48
C VAL A 17 -7.99 5.97 13.42
N ALA A 18 -8.39 6.87 12.54
CA ALA A 18 -9.80 7.23 12.37
C ALA A 18 -10.68 6.03 12.01
N ALA A 19 -10.23 5.20 11.06
CA ALA A 19 -10.99 4.03 10.63
C ALA A 19 -11.11 2.93 11.69
N GLN A 20 -10.15 2.82 12.62
CA GLN A 20 -10.18 1.86 13.72
C GLN A 20 -11.06 2.30 14.90
N ASN A 21 -11.36 3.59 15.00
CA ASN A 21 -12.18 4.12 16.09
C ASN A 21 -13.67 4.15 15.74
N SER A 22 -14.51 4.03 16.79
CA SER A 22 -15.94 4.26 16.66
C SER A 22 -16.23 5.74 16.45
N ASP A 23 -17.30 6.03 15.72
CA ASP A 23 -17.79 7.39 15.50
C ASP A 23 -19.32 7.42 15.55
N THR A 24 -19.88 8.60 15.86
CA THR A 24 -21.32 8.84 15.84
C THR A 24 -21.60 10.04 14.94
N PHE A 25 -22.43 9.83 13.92
CA PHE A 25 -22.70 10.85 12.90
C PHE A 25 -24.16 10.78 12.44
N LEU A 26 -24.64 11.87 11.84
CA LEU A 26 -25.97 11.94 11.23
C LEU A 26 -25.90 11.54 9.76
N TYR A 27 -26.73 10.56 9.37
CA TYR A 27 -26.88 10.13 8.00
C TYR A 27 -28.37 10.04 7.63
N ARG A 28 -28.81 10.87 6.67
CA ARG A 28 -30.20 10.92 6.19
C ARG A 28 -31.25 11.00 7.31
N GLY A 29 -30.97 11.79 8.35
CA GLY A 29 -31.86 11.98 9.49
C GLY A 29 -31.77 10.91 10.57
N TRP A 30 -30.90 9.93 10.42
CA TRP A 30 -30.62 8.89 11.42
C TRP A 30 -29.32 9.20 12.15
N GLU A 31 -29.30 9.03 13.45
CA GLU A 31 -28.07 8.93 14.22
C GLU A 31 -27.48 7.54 14.02
N VAL A 32 -26.27 7.49 13.45
CA VAL A 32 -25.56 6.24 13.16
C VAL A 32 -24.33 6.17 14.05
N LYS A 33 -24.17 5.06 14.76
CA LYS A 33 -22.97 4.75 15.55
C LYS A 33 -22.20 3.63 14.87
N SER A 34 -20.99 3.94 14.39
CA SER A 34 -20.05 2.95 13.86
C SER A 34 -19.24 2.30 15.00
N HIS A 35 -18.72 1.10 14.77
CA HIS A 35 -17.87 0.40 15.74
C HIS A 35 -16.37 0.52 15.40
N GLY A 36 -16.04 1.16 14.29
CA GLY A 36 -14.69 1.15 13.73
C GLY A 36 -14.34 -0.19 13.06
N ASN A 37 -13.20 -0.22 12.38
CA ASN A 37 -12.69 -1.44 11.74
C ASN A 37 -11.28 -1.77 12.26
N PRO A 38 -11.15 -2.68 13.22
CA PRO A 38 -9.86 -3.03 13.82
C PRO A 38 -8.90 -3.69 12.82
N TYR A 39 -9.39 -4.17 11.66
CA TYR A 39 -8.57 -4.80 10.63
C TYR A 39 -7.95 -3.82 9.64
N THR A 40 -8.26 -2.53 9.75
CA THR A 40 -7.66 -1.51 8.89
C THR A 40 -6.13 -1.51 9.05
N HIS A 41 -5.42 -1.58 7.91
CA HIS A 41 -3.96 -1.68 7.84
C HIS A 41 -3.40 -0.80 6.71
N ALA A 42 -2.08 -0.63 6.70
CA ALA A 42 -1.36 0.13 5.68
C ALA A 42 -1.09 -0.68 4.41
N ILE A 43 -1.00 0.05 3.28
CA ILE A 43 -0.43 -0.45 2.03
C ILE A 43 0.58 0.59 1.55
N LEU A 44 1.83 0.18 1.34
CA LEU A 44 2.88 1.00 0.78
C LEU A 44 2.92 0.80 -0.75
N ARG A 45 2.75 1.89 -1.51
CA ARG A 45 2.70 1.89 -2.97
C ARG A 45 3.79 2.72 -3.66
N GLY A 46 4.78 3.21 -2.88
CA GLY A 46 5.65 4.29 -3.34
C GLY A 46 4.93 5.64 -3.37
N TYR A 47 5.61 6.66 -3.85
CA TYR A 47 5.05 8.01 -3.94
C TYR A 47 5.70 8.78 -5.08
N VAL A 48 5.16 9.95 -5.41
CA VAL A 48 5.73 10.89 -6.36
C VAL A 48 6.25 12.09 -5.57
N ASP A 49 7.52 12.44 -5.77
CA ASP A 49 8.11 13.59 -5.11
C ASP A 49 7.62 14.92 -5.74
N LYS A 50 8.03 16.04 -5.16
CA LYS A 50 7.66 17.38 -5.63
C LYS A 50 8.21 17.72 -7.05
N PHE A 51 9.11 16.90 -7.57
CA PHE A 51 9.67 17.07 -8.91
C PHE A 51 9.05 16.12 -9.94
N GLY A 52 8.10 15.28 -9.51
CA GLY A 52 7.43 14.30 -10.37
C GLY A 52 8.13 12.96 -10.50
N ASN A 53 9.16 12.68 -9.69
CA ASN A 53 9.87 11.41 -9.74
C ASN A 53 9.15 10.36 -8.90
N ASN A 54 9.10 9.12 -9.41
CA ASN A 54 8.64 7.98 -8.63
C ASN A 54 9.69 7.61 -7.59
N MET A 55 9.24 7.55 -6.34
CA MET A 55 10.06 7.21 -5.18
C MET A 55 9.52 5.95 -4.52
N PRO A 56 10.33 4.90 -4.38
CA PRO A 56 9.91 3.68 -3.69
C PRO A 56 9.81 3.90 -2.18
N ASN A 57 9.00 3.05 -1.51
CA ASN A 57 8.90 2.99 -0.05
C ASN A 57 8.73 1.55 0.47
N TYR A 58 9.39 0.60 -0.18
CA TYR A 58 9.37 -0.84 0.16
C TYR A 58 10.69 -1.35 0.75
N HIS A 59 11.74 -0.50 0.83
CA HIS A 59 13.02 -0.92 1.37
C HIS A 59 12.92 -1.23 2.88
N TYR A 60 13.92 -1.94 3.38
CA TYR A 60 13.98 -2.31 4.79
C TYR A 60 13.73 -1.13 5.73
N GLU A 61 14.37 0.00 5.48
CA GLU A 61 14.29 1.22 6.29
C GLU A 61 12.89 1.84 6.25
N ASP A 62 12.23 1.81 5.10
CA ASP A 62 10.87 2.33 4.95
C ASP A 62 9.86 1.51 5.76
N ILE A 63 9.94 0.18 5.62
CA ILE A 63 9.08 -0.75 6.35
C ILE A 63 9.35 -0.67 7.85
N ARG A 64 10.63 -0.57 8.24
CA ARG A 64 11.04 -0.42 9.64
C ARG A 64 10.51 0.88 10.25
N ASN A 65 10.65 2.00 9.55
CA ASN A 65 10.09 3.28 9.98
C ASN A 65 8.57 3.21 10.16
N LEU A 66 7.86 2.59 9.21
CA LEU A 66 6.41 2.40 9.34
C LEU A 66 6.05 1.54 10.55
N TYR A 67 6.77 0.45 10.79
CA TYR A 67 6.60 -0.41 11.97
C TYR A 67 6.72 0.37 13.28
N GLU A 68 7.76 1.19 13.42
CA GLU A 68 7.96 2.02 14.60
C GLU A 68 6.85 3.06 14.79
N GLN A 69 6.35 3.61 13.69
CA GLN A 69 5.22 4.54 13.72
C GLN A 69 3.91 3.88 14.12
N TYR A 70 3.69 2.62 13.74
CA TYR A 70 2.57 1.81 14.21
C TYR A 70 2.63 1.58 15.72
N GLN A 71 3.81 1.22 16.23
CA GLN A 71 4.00 1.02 17.67
C GLN A 71 3.74 2.29 18.46
N LYS A 72 4.27 3.44 18.02
CA LYS A 72 4.07 4.75 18.68
C LYS A 72 2.59 5.15 18.76
N ARG A 73 1.76 4.74 17.78
CA ARG A 73 0.33 5.05 17.73
C ARG A 73 -0.55 3.97 18.38
N ASN A 74 0.04 2.87 18.82
CA ASN A 74 -0.66 1.73 19.40
C ASN A 74 -1.84 1.23 18.54
N LEU A 75 -1.61 1.08 17.23
CA LEU A 75 -2.62 0.65 16.29
C LEU A 75 -3.00 -0.83 16.50
N SER A 76 -4.29 -1.14 16.40
CA SER A 76 -4.83 -2.47 16.71
C SER A 76 -4.34 -3.58 15.78
N ASN A 77 -4.12 -3.26 14.50
CA ASN A 77 -3.67 -4.24 13.51
C ASN A 77 -2.26 -3.92 13.04
N MET A 78 -1.27 -4.61 13.61
CA MET A 78 0.13 -4.52 13.22
C MET A 78 0.34 -5.24 11.89
N GLY A 79 0.04 -4.54 10.78
CA GLY A 79 0.14 -5.12 9.46
C GLY A 79 0.34 -4.12 8.34
N VAL A 80 1.17 -4.51 7.35
CA VAL A 80 1.38 -3.77 6.11
C VAL A 80 1.36 -4.75 4.93
N ILE A 81 0.79 -4.30 3.81
CA ILE A 81 0.93 -4.94 2.50
C ILE A 81 1.85 -4.05 1.66
N ILE A 82 2.75 -4.65 0.92
CA ILE A 82 3.63 -3.94 -0.01
C ILE A 82 3.07 -4.10 -1.43
N ASP A 83 2.67 -2.99 -2.02
CA ASP A 83 2.29 -2.92 -3.42
C ASP A 83 3.57 -2.84 -4.27
N THR A 84 3.80 -3.87 -5.07
CA THR A 84 5.04 -4.03 -5.83
C THR A 84 5.06 -3.27 -7.15
N ASN A 85 3.93 -2.71 -7.56
CA ASN A 85 3.81 -1.90 -8.78
C ASN A 85 3.77 -0.39 -8.44
N HIS A 86 3.02 0.41 -9.19
CA HIS A 86 2.87 1.86 -9.05
C HIS A 86 4.23 2.59 -8.94
N SER A 87 4.37 3.50 -7.98
CA SER A 87 5.63 4.24 -7.80
C SER A 87 6.76 3.39 -7.20
N ASN A 88 6.45 2.26 -6.55
CA ASN A 88 7.46 1.32 -6.06
C ASN A 88 8.27 0.71 -7.22
N SER A 89 7.64 0.39 -8.34
CA SER A 89 8.29 -0.11 -9.55
C SER A 89 8.70 0.99 -10.52
N GLY A 90 8.36 2.25 -10.24
CA GLY A 90 8.47 3.34 -11.22
C GLY A 90 7.59 3.10 -12.46
N LYS A 91 6.50 2.34 -12.29
CA LYS A 91 5.58 1.86 -13.36
C LYS A 91 6.22 0.87 -14.36
N GLN A 92 7.33 0.26 -13.98
CA GLN A 92 7.97 -0.81 -14.73
C GLN A 92 7.49 -2.15 -14.16
N TYR A 93 6.48 -2.74 -14.75
CA TYR A 93 5.78 -3.89 -14.18
C TYR A 93 6.68 -5.12 -13.95
N GLU A 94 7.71 -5.30 -14.76
CA GLU A 94 8.70 -6.39 -14.59
C GLU A 94 9.49 -6.29 -13.27
N GLU A 95 9.67 -5.07 -12.74
CA GLU A 95 10.33 -4.82 -11.47
C GLU A 95 9.60 -5.42 -10.27
N GLN A 96 8.31 -5.73 -10.40
CA GLN A 96 7.52 -6.37 -9.34
C GLN A 96 8.18 -7.66 -8.83
N ILE A 97 8.83 -8.42 -9.72
CA ILE A 97 9.53 -9.67 -9.37
C ILE A 97 10.73 -9.37 -8.46
N ARG A 98 11.54 -8.38 -8.81
CA ARG A 98 12.72 -7.98 -8.01
C ARG A 98 12.28 -7.40 -6.66
N ILE A 99 11.32 -6.49 -6.67
CA ILE A 99 10.77 -5.87 -5.45
C ILE A 99 10.23 -6.92 -4.49
N SER A 100 9.51 -7.91 -5.00
CA SER A 100 9.00 -9.02 -4.19
C SER A 100 10.13 -9.76 -3.48
N LYS A 101 11.23 -10.04 -4.18
CA LYS A 101 12.42 -10.70 -3.59
C LYS A 101 13.07 -9.83 -2.52
N ASP A 102 13.21 -8.54 -2.76
CA ASP A 102 13.81 -7.59 -1.80
C ASP A 102 12.98 -7.50 -0.51
N VAL A 103 11.65 -7.43 -0.62
CA VAL A 103 10.76 -7.42 0.55
C VAL A 103 10.85 -8.74 1.31
N MET A 104 10.85 -9.89 0.61
CA MET A 104 11.00 -11.20 1.23
C MET A 104 12.35 -11.34 1.94
N HIS A 105 13.42 -10.80 1.34
CA HIS A 105 14.74 -10.77 1.99
C HIS A 105 14.70 -9.92 3.27
N SER A 106 14.10 -8.74 3.25
CA SER A 106 13.92 -7.89 4.44
C SER A 106 13.15 -8.62 5.56
N CYS A 107 12.11 -9.37 5.21
CA CYS A 107 11.37 -10.20 6.15
C CYS A 107 12.22 -11.35 6.71
N HIS A 108 13.10 -11.93 5.89
CA HIS A 108 13.97 -13.04 6.33
C HIS A 108 15.01 -12.59 7.37
N ILE A 109 15.57 -11.40 7.21
CA ILE A 109 16.61 -10.89 8.12
C ILE A 109 16.05 -10.22 9.38
N SER A 110 14.75 -9.89 9.43
CA SER A 110 14.11 -9.21 10.56
C SER A 110 12.84 -9.92 11.01
N PRO A 111 12.85 -10.56 12.21
CA PRO A 111 11.66 -11.20 12.78
C PRO A 111 10.47 -10.23 12.98
N ASP A 112 10.74 -8.97 13.27
CA ASP A 112 9.71 -7.94 13.44
C ASP A 112 9.03 -7.65 12.11
N LEU A 113 9.81 -7.44 11.04
CA LEU A 113 9.28 -7.20 9.71
C LEU A 113 8.58 -8.44 9.14
N HIS A 114 9.08 -9.64 9.44
CA HIS A 114 8.40 -10.89 9.08
C HIS A 114 6.99 -10.97 9.65
N LYS A 115 6.79 -10.51 10.88
CA LYS A 115 5.48 -10.45 11.52
C LYS A 115 4.62 -9.29 11.02
N PHE A 116 5.24 -8.18 10.65
CA PHE A 116 4.55 -6.97 10.26
C PHE A 116 4.07 -6.96 8.81
N VAL A 117 4.89 -7.45 7.86
CA VAL A 117 4.52 -7.58 6.45
C VAL A 117 3.58 -8.78 6.30
N LYS A 118 2.32 -8.50 5.94
CA LYS A 118 1.27 -9.52 5.80
C LYS A 118 1.17 -10.09 4.39
N GLY A 119 1.76 -9.42 3.40
CA GLY A 119 1.73 -9.88 2.03
C GLY A 119 2.23 -8.85 1.04
N LEU A 120 2.23 -9.27 -0.21
CA LEU A 120 2.54 -8.46 -1.38
C LEU A 120 1.26 -8.25 -2.19
N MET A 121 1.15 -7.09 -2.83
CA MET A 121 0.14 -6.79 -3.82
C MET A 121 0.83 -6.75 -5.17
N ILE A 122 0.56 -7.76 -6.01
CA ILE A 122 1.13 -7.91 -7.35
C ILE A 122 0.04 -7.63 -8.35
N GLU A 123 0.30 -6.72 -9.28
CA GLU A 123 -0.60 -6.44 -10.38
C GLU A 123 -0.25 -7.32 -11.58
N SER A 124 -1.18 -8.18 -11.97
CA SER A 124 -1.02 -9.07 -13.11
C SER A 124 -2.29 -9.12 -13.96
N TYR A 125 -2.12 -9.45 -15.21
CA TYR A 125 -3.18 -9.64 -16.19
C TYR A 125 -2.93 -10.91 -17.00
N LEU A 126 -3.74 -11.19 -18.03
CA LEU A 126 -3.51 -12.34 -18.90
C LEU A 126 -2.36 -12.08 -19.89
N GLU A 127 -2.22 -10.81 -20.29
CA GLU A 127 -1.18 -10.34 -21.21
C GLU A 127 -0.39 -9.21 -20.54
N ASP A 128 0.91 -9.23 -20.71
CA ASP A 128 1.82 -8.29 -20.08
C ASP A 128 1.64 -6.85 -20.57
N GLY A 129 1.97 -5.92 -19.66
CA GLY A 129 2.01 -4.49 -19.94
C GLY A 129 0.65 -3.81 -19.86
N SER A 130 0.44 -2.82 -20.71
CA SER A 130 -0.82 -2.06 -20.80
C SER A 130 -1.14 -1.69 -22.24
N GLN A 131 -2.38 -1.27 -22.47
CA GLN A 131 -2.88 -0.82 -23.76
C GLN A 131 -3.69 0.46 -23.61
N LYS A 132 -3.90 1.15 -24.70
CA LYS A 132 -4.91 2.22 -24.79
C LYS A 132 -6.31 1.61 -24.90
N VAL A 133 -7.32 2.33 -24.41
CA VAL A 133 -8.71 1.86 -24.40
C VAL A 133 -9.19 1.48 -25.80
N GLU A 134 -8.70 2.17 -26.84
CA GLU A 134 -9.08 1.97 -28.24
C GLU A 134 -8.46 0.72 -28.89
N GLU A 135 -7.47 0.10 -28.27
CA GLU A 135 -6.77 -1.06 -28.85
C GLU A 135 -7.53 -2.37 -28.70
N HIS A 136 -8.40 -2.46 -27.68
CA HIS A 136 -9.29 -3.61 -27.42
C HIS A 136 -8.62 -5.00 -27.39
N CYS A 137 -7.35 -5.06 -26.95
CA CYS A 137 -6.66 -6.34 -26.77
C CYS A 137 -7.23 -7.07 -25.54
N TYR A 138 -7.83 -8.23 -25.74
CA TYR A 138 -8.37 -9.03 -24.65
C TYR A 138 -7.25 -9.47 -23.68
N GLY A 139 -7.53 -9.35 -22.39
CA GLY A 139 -6.59 -9.81 -21.35
C GLY A 139 -5.45 -8.85 -21.03
N LYS A 140 -5.42 -7.65 -21.60
CA LYS A 140 -4.40 -6.63 -21.36
C LYS A 140 -4.94 -5.45 -20.58
N SER A 141 -4.18 -4.96 -19.60
CA SER A 141 -4.57 -3.83 -18.75
C SER A 141 -4.79 -2.55 -19.58
N ILE A 142 -5.82 -1.77 -19.25
CA ILE A 142 -6.09 -0.44 -19.80
C ILE A 142 -5.68 0.69 -18.85
N THR A 143 -5.02 0.37 -17.75
CA THR A 143 -4.54 1.32 -16.75
C THR A 143 -3.04 1.17 -16.57
N ASP A 144 -2.57 0.83 -15.37
CA ASP A 144 -1.14 0.65 -15.11
C ASP A 144 -0.63 -0.65 -15.79
N PRO A 145 0.62 -0.67 -16.27
CA PRO A 145 1.22 -1.88 -16.82
C PRO A 145 1.31 -3.00 -15.77
N CYS A 146 0.92 -4.21 -16.15
CA CYS A 146 0.85 -5.39 -15.26
C CYS A 146 1.73 -6.53 -15.77
N LEU A 147 2.09 -7.49 -14.89
CA LEU A 147 2.67 -8.78 -15.26
C LEU A 147 1.64 -9.66 -15.94
#